data_46566ed9e28db4b17deb02e9fd8e08cc
#
_entry.id   46566ed9e28db4b17deb02e9fd8e08cc
#
_cell.length_a   1.000
_cell.length_b   1.000
_cell.length_c   1.000
_cell.angle_alpha   90.00
_cell.angle_beta   90.00
_cell.angle_gamma   90.00
#
_symmetry.space_group_name_H-M   'P 1'
#
loop_
_entity.id
_entity.type
_entity.pdbx_description
1 polymer ?
#
loop_
_entity_poly.entity_id
_entity_poly.type
_entity_poly.pdbx_seq_one_letter_code
_entity_poly.pdbx_strand_id
1 'polypeptide(L)'
;MRSTFKILFYINRQKTKADGKTAILCRITIDGKSTAITTGEQCKSSEWNSQRGQTTDKKANQRIGEFKELVEKTYRDILINDGVVSVELLKNRLQGIATMPTTLLAMSKAELQSVKECVGKSRAEGTYQNLLYSDKLLTEFVKDKGIMDIAIATITEDLIEEYRFFLKKHRLKTSTINNNLCWLSRLMYRAVSQRLIRCNPFENVKYEKAEQKTRFLQKSDVAKLMALRVIDKE
;
A
#
# COMPACT_ATOMS: atom_id res chain seq x y z
N MET A 1 -17.94 7.44 7.37
CA MET A 1 -17.62 8.90 7.45
C MET A 1 -17.37 9.42 6.05
N ARG A 2 -17.91 10.60 5.69
CA ARG A 2 -17.55 11.24 4.42
C ARG A 2 -16.17 11.85 4.54
N SER A 3 -15.21 11.43 3.69
CA SER A 3 -13.90 12.06 3.61
C SER A 3 -14.03 13.54 3.23
N THR A 4 -13.29 14.40 3.91
CA THR A 4 -13.29 15.84 3.62
C THR A 4 -12.17 16.15 2.64
N PHE A 5 -12.54 16.65 1.46
CA PHE A 5 -11.59 17.05 0.42
C PHE A 5 -11.75 18.55 0.11
N LYS A 6 -10.66 19.33 0.25
CA LYS A 6 -10.65 20.78 0.00
C LYS A 6 -9.41 21.17 -0.80
N ILE A 7 -9.59 22.08 -1.75
CA ILE A 7 -8.53 22.69 -2.58
C ILE A 7 -8.56 24.20 -2.33
N LEU A 8 -7.37 24.77 -2.06
CA LEU A 8 -7.19 26.21 -1.88
C LEU A 8 -5.96 26.69 -2.65
N PHE A 9 -6.15 27.69 -3.52
CA PHE A 9 -5.04 28.38 -4.16
C PHE A 9 -4.61 29.60 -3.36
N TYR A 10 -3.31 29.81 -3.21
CA TYR A 10 -2.75 30.93 -2.46
C TYR A 10 -1.34 31.26 -2.92
N ILE A 11 -0.84 32.43 -2.55
CA ILE A 11 0.53 32.86 -2.77
C ILE A 11 1.27 32.99 -1.44
N ASN A 12 2.58 32.72 -1.45
CA ASN A 12 3.44 33.02 -0.30
C ASN A 12 4.19 34.32 -0.52
N ARG A 13 3.67 35.41 0.06
CA ARG A 13 4.25 36.77 -0.10
C ARG A 13 5.67 36.89 0.45
N GLN A 14 6.07 36.04 1.40
CA GLN A 14 7.42 36.03 1.97
C GLN A 14 8.47 35.44 0.99
N LYS A 15 8.03 34.66 0.01
CA LYS A 15 8.89 34.01 -1.02
C LYS A 15 8.78 34.71 -2.38
N THR A 16 8.71 36.04 -2.38
CA THR A 16 8.68 36.83 -3.59
C THR A 16 10.10 36.91 -4.18
N LYS A 17 10.21 36.65 -5.47
CA LYS A 17 11.49 36.75 -6.23
C LYS A 17 11.90 38.20 -6.41
N ALA A 18 13.14 38.43 -6.86
CA ALA A 18 13.67 39.78 -7.15
C ALA A 18 12.86 40.53 -8.23
N ASP A 19 12.17 39.80 -9.13
CA ASP A 19 11.28 40.35 -10.17
C ASP A 19 9.87 40.72 -9.66
N GLY A 20 9.63 40.62 -8.35
CA GLY A 20 8.33 40.90 -7.70
C GLY A 20 7.28 39.82 -7.89
N LYS A 21 7.63 38.69 -8.53
CA LYS A 21 6.72 37.58 -8.75
C LYS A 21 6.82 36.53 -7.64
N THR A 22 5.70 35.93 -7.30
CA THR A 22 5.60 34.81 -6.36
C THR A 22 4.87 33.62 -7.00
N ALA A 23 5.24 32.42 -6.60
CA ALA A 23 4.59 31.20 -7.09
C ALA A 23 3.18 31.06 -6.52
N ILE A 24 2.25 30.64 -7.37
CA ILE A 24 0.90 30.26 -6.99
C ILE A 24 0.93 28.81 -6.51
N LEU A 25 0.48 28.59 -5.29
CA LEU A 25 0.51 27.29 -4.63
C LEU A 25 -0.94 26.77 -4.49
N CYS A 26 -1.07 25.46 -4.63
CA CYS A 26 -2.29 24.73 -4.36
C CYS A 26 -2.16 23.98 -3.03
N ARG A 27 -2.97 24.31 -2.03
CA ARG A 27 -3.11 23.55 -0.79
C ARG A 27 -4.23 22.55 -0.96
N ILE A 28 -3.92 21.28 -0.75
CA ILE A 28 -4.87 20.17 -0.76
C ILE A 28 -5.02 19.68 0.68
N THR A 29 -6.25 19.58 1.16
CA THR A 29 -6.56 19.06 2.49
C THR A 29 -7.49 17.86 2.36
N ILE A 30 -7.10 16.72 2.97
CA ILE A 30 -7.89 15.49 3.03
C ILE A 30 -7.91 15.05 4.49
N ASP A 31 -9.08 14.89 5.06
CA ASP A 31 -9.29 14.41 6.44
C ASP A 31 -8.39 15.12 7.47
N GLY A 32 -8.33 16.45 7.39
CA GLY A 32 -7.55 17.30 8.29
C GLY A 32 -6.04 17.38 8.01
N LYS A 33 -5.48 16.47 7.18
CA LYS A 33 -4.09 16.56 6.73
C LYS A 33 -3.96 17.42 5.48
N SER A 34 -2.90 18.24 5.37
CA SER A 34 -2.72 19.12 4.22
C SER A 34 -1.32 19.06 3.62
N THR A 35 -1.23 19.26 2.30
CA THR A 35 0.02 19.46 1.57
C THR A 35 -0.10 20.64 0.63
N ALA A 36 1.04 21.19 0.22
CA ALA A 36 1.12 22.25 -0.79
C ALA A 36 1.89 21.76 -2.02
N ILE A 37 1.35 22.06 -3.19
CA ILE A 37 1.97 21.75 -4.50
C ILE A 37 2.03 23.05 -5.28
N THR A 38 3.12 23.28 -6.02
CA THR A 38 3.21 24.41 -6.94
C THR A 38 2.37 24.13 -8.18
N THR A 39 1.64 25.16 -8.64
CA THR A 39 0.85 25.06 -9.88
C THR A 39 1.73 25.27 -11.14
N GLY A 40 2.98 25.72 -10.98
CA GLY A 40 3.82 26.16 -12.08
C GLY A 40 3.62 27.65 -12.46
N GLU A 41 2.50 28.25 -12.05
CA GLU A 41 2.16 29.63 -12.36
C GLU A 41 2.73 30.61 -11.31
N GLN A 42 2.96 31.85 -11.75
CA GLN A 42 3.47 32.95 -10.92
C GLN A 42 2.65 34.19 -11.19
N CYS A 43 2.50 35.06 -10.18
CA CYS A 43 1.90 36.38 -10.31
C CYS A 43 2.59 37.39 -9.40
N LYS A 44 2.38 38.68 -9.64
CA LYS A 44 2.79 39.73 -8.69
C LYS A 44 1.82 39.68 -7.47
N SER A 45 2.37 39.97 -6.29
CA SER A 45 1.57 39.98 -5.05
C SER A 45 0.39 40.97 -5.10
N SER A 46 0.51 42.09 -5.84
CA SER A 46 -0.53 43.08 -6.06
C SER A 46 -1.67 42.59 -6.95
N GLU A 47 -1.41 41.64 -7.83
CA GLU A 47 -2.37 41.11 -8.79
C GLU A 47 -3.20 39.94 -8.23
N TRP A 48 -2.87 39.45 -7.03
CA TRP A 48 -3.50 38.30 -6.43
C TRP A 48 -4.73 38.66 -5.57
N ASN A 49 -5.88 38.08 -5.91
CA ASN A 49 -7.09 38.17 -5.09
C ASN A 49 -7.20 36.92 -4.19
N SER A 50 -6.92 37.09 -2.89
CA SER A 50 -6.94 35.97 -1.92
C SER A 50 -8.35 35.40 -1.66
N GLN A 51 -9.42 36.19 -1.82
CA GLN A 51 -10.78 35.73 -1.63
C GLN A 51 -11.25 34.83 -2.76
N ARG A 52 -10.90 35.16 -4.00
CA ARG A 52 -11.26 34.41 -5.20
C ARG A 52 -10.23 33.32 -5.54
N GLY A 53 -9.02 33.37 -4.98
CA GLY A 53 -7.93 32.46 -5.33
C GLY A 53 -7.47 32.63 -6.80
N GLN A 54 -7.51 33.85 -7.32
CA GLN A 54 -7.26 34.16 -8.73
C GLN A 54 -6.32 35.38 -8.86
N THR A 55 -5.67 35.46 -10.00
CA THR A 55 -4.86 36.64 -10.42
C THR A 55 -5.62 37.48 -11.45
N THR A 56 -5.12 38.63 -11.80
CA THR A 56 -5.65 39.49 -12.89
C THR A 56 -5.37 38.90 -14.27
N ASP A 57 -4.40 38.00 -14.41
CA ASP A 57 -4.06 37.32 -15.66
C ASP A 57 -5.05 36.20 -15.97
N LYS A 58 -5.83 36.39 -17.04
CA LYS A 58 -6.84 35.40 -17.49
C LYS A 58 -6.22 34.07 -17.90
N LYS A 59 -5.03 34.06 -18.54
CA LYS A 59 -4.35 32.84 -18.97
C LYS A 59 -3.86 32.02 -17.76
N ALA A 60 -3.30 32.70 -16.76
CA ALA A 60 -2.90 32.04 -15.52
C ALA A 60 -4.13 31.46 -14.77
N ASN A 61 -5.25 32.18 -14.72
CA ASN A 61 -6.49 31.70 -14.12
C ASN A 61 -7.05 30.46 -14.84
N GLN A 62 -6.96 30.42 -16.17
CA GLN A 62 -7.38 29.23 -16.94
C GLN A 62 -6.52 28.01 -16.54
N ARG A 63 -5.19 28.14 -16.47
CA ARG A 63 -4.29 27.05 -16.08
C ARG A 63 -4.49 26.63 -14.62
N ILE A 64 -4.81 27.58 -13.72
CA ILE A 64 -5.21 27.26 -12.34
C ILE A 64 -6.49 26.41 -12.33
N GLY A 65 -7.45 26.74 -13.21
CA GLY A 65 -8.69 25.96 -13.40
C GLY A 65 -8.40 24.55 -13.88
N GLU A 66 -7.61 24.41 -14.94
CA GLU A 66 -7.17 23.12 -15.49
C GLU A 66 -6.41 22.28 -14.44
N PHE A 67 -5.55 22.91 -13.64
CA PHE A 67 -4.86 22.25 -12.55
C PHE A 67 -5.82 21.76 -11.45
N LYS A 68 -6.86 22.55 -11.12
CA LYS A 68 -7.90 22.17 -10.17
C LYS A 68 -8.65 20.93 -10.66
N GLU A 69 -9.06 20.92 -11.92
CA GLU A 69 -9.75 19.79 -12.54
C GLU A 69 -8.87 18.53 -12.54
N LEU A 70 -7.57 18.68 -12.83
CA LEU A 70 -6.61 17.58 -12.75
C LEU A 70 -6.52 16.99 -11.34
N VAL A 71 -6.44 17.85 -10.31
CA VAL A 71 -6.42 17.42 -8.89
C VAL A 71 -7.70 16.67 -8.52
N GLU A 72 -8.87 17.21 -8.89
CA GLU A 72 -10.16 16.59 -8.62
C GLU A 72 -10.34 15.26 -9.36
N LYS A 73 -9.90 15.18 -10.61
CA LYS A 73 -9.91 13.94 -11.40
C LYS A 73 -9.01 12.89 -10.76
N THR A 74 -7.77 13.27 -10.46
CA THR A 74 -6.80 12.34 -9.83
C THR A 74 -7.30 11.84 -8.47
N TYR A 75 -7.95 12.70 -7.66
CA TYR A 75 -8.57 12.31 -6.40
C TYR A 75 -9.66 11.24 -6.62
N ARG A 76 -10.56 11.46 -7.60
CA ARG A 76 -11.61 10.50 -7.94
C ARG A 76 -11.05 9.19 -8.46
N ASP A 77 -10.04 9.25 -9.32
CA ASP A 77 -9.39 8.06 -9.90
C ASP A 77 -8.75 7.20 -8.79
N ILE A 78 -8.06 7.83 -7.82
CA ILE A 78 -7.50 7.12 -6.68
C ILE A 78 -8.62 6.52 -5.81
N LEU A 79 -9.68 7.28 -5.54
CA LEU A 79 -10.80 6.81 -4.72
C LEU A 79 -11.50 5.59 -5.34
N ILE A 80 -11.65 5.58 -6.66
CA ILE A 80 -12.28 4.47 -7.40
C ILE A 80 -11.36 3.25 -7.44
N ASN A 81 -10.05 3.44 -7.69
CA ASN A 81 -9.12 2.34 -7.90
C ASN A 81 -8.56 1.76 -6.58
N ASP A 82 -8.25 2.63 -5.63
CA ASP A 82 -7.53 2.27 -4.40
C ASP A 82 -8.45 2.27 -3.15
N GLY A 83 -9.67 2.84 -3.28
CA GLY A 83 -10.67 2.91 -2.21
C GLY A 83 -10.34 3.89 -1.07
N VAL A 84 -9.09 4.31 -0.95
CA VAL A 84 -8.57 5.23 0.09
C VAL A 84 -7.67 6.27 -0.54
N VAL A 85 -7.85 7.54 -0.18
CA VAL A 85 -7.01 8.64 -0.67
C VAL A 85 -6.29 9.30 0.50
N SER A 86 -4.95 9.35 0.42
CA SER A 86 -4.13 10.18 1.31
C SER A 86 -3.58 11.40 0.56
N VAL A 87 -3.22 12.42 1.34
CA VAL A 87 -2.62 13.66 0.80
C VAL A 87 -1.31 13.36 0.06
N GLU A 88 -0.48 12.47 0.61
CA GLU A 88 0.79 12.07 0.04
C GLU A 88 0.59 11.28 -1.27
N LEU A 89 -0.37 10.35 -1.29
CA LEU A 89 -0.70 9.56 -2.48
C LEU A 89 -1.14 10.47 -3.63
N LEU A 90 -2.04 11.40 -3.34
CA LEU A 90 -2.53 12.36 -4.33
C LEU A 90 -1.39 13.26 -4.86
N LYS A 91 -0.54 13.77 -3.95
CA LYS A 91 0.63 14.57 -4.32
C LYS A 91 1.57 13.81 -5.23
N ASN A 92 1.92 12.57 -4.88
CA ASN A 92 2.84 11.74 -5.65
C ASN A 92 2.28 11.44 -7.05
N ARG A 93 0.99 11.13 -7.17
CA ARG A 93 0.32 10.93 -8.47
C ARG A 93 0.36 12.18 -9.33
N LEU A 94 0.09 13.36 -8.77
CA LEU A 94 0.13 14.63 -9.48
C LEU A 94 1.54 15.00 -9.95
N GLN A 95 2.58 14.59 -9.21
CA GLN A 95 3.98 14.83 -9.57
C GLN A 95 4.57 13.77 -10.50
N GLY A 96 3.79 12.77 -10.93
CA GLY A 96 4.27 11.67 -11.76
C GLY A 96 5.30 10.77 -11.07
N ILE A 97 5.42 10.89 -9.74
CA ILE A 97 6.28 10.01 -8.94
C ILE A 97 5.60 8.64 -8.91
N ALA A 98 6.32 7.58 -9.29
CA ALA A 98 5.82 6.21 -9.17
C ALA A 98 5.31 5.99 -7.74
N THR A 99 3.99 5.85 -7.61
CA THR A 99 3.37 5.72 -6.29
C THR A 99 3.67 4.33 -5.76
N MET A 100 4.38 4.28 -4.66
CA MET A 100 4.47 3.04 -3.89
C MET A 100 3.07 2.65 -3.43
N PRO A 101 2.73 1.36 -3.45
CA PRO A 101 1.44 0.91 -2.97
C PRO A 101 1.26 1.31 -1.51
N THR A 102 0.20 2.07 -1.22
CA THR A 102 -0.14 2.55 0.14
C THR A 102 -1.25 1.74 0.78
N THR A 103 -1.82 0.80 0.03
CA THR A 103 -2.87 -0.12 0.48
C THR A 103 -2.35 -1.55 0.55
N LEU A 104 -2.97 -2.36 1.38
CA LEU A 104 -2.53 -3.70 1.72
C LEU A 104 -2.52 -4.65 0.51
N LEU A 105 -3.61 -4.71 -0.24
CA LEU A 105 -3.71 -5.60 -1.41
C LEU A 105 -2.82 -5.13 -2.56
N ALA A 106 -2.70 -3.81 -2.76
CA ALA A 106 -1.79 -3.27 -3.75
C ALA A 106 -0.32 -3.59 -3.42
N MET A 107 0.08 -3.52 -2.13
CA MET A 107 1.41 -3.90 -1.69
C MET A 107 1.65 -5.40 -1.81
N SER A 108 0.65 -6.23 -1.48
CA SER A 108 0.72 -7.68 -1.64
C SER A 108 0.96 -8.07 -3.10
N LYS A 109 0.22 -7.47 -4.03
CA LYS A 109 0.40 -7.69 -5.48
C LYS A 109 1.79 -7.26 -5.96
N ALA A 110 2.28 -6.09 -5.52
CA ALA A 110 3.61 -5.61 -5.89
C ALA A 110 4.72 -6.54 -5.36
N GLU A 111 4.57 -7.07 -4.14
CA GLU A 111 5.50 -8.03 -3.56
C GLU A 111 5.46 -9.37 -4.29
N LEU A 112 4.28 -9.88 -4.64
CA LEU A 112 4.11 -11.09 -5.46
C LEU A 112 4.78 -10.95 -6.83
N GLN A 113 4.65 -9.81 -7.48
CA GLN A 113 5.29 -9.55 -8.76
C GLN A 113 6.83 -9.60 -8.63
N SER A 114 7.38 -8.99 -7.57
CA SER A 114 8.81 -9.05 -7.29
C SER A 114 9.29 -10.49 -7.04
N VAL A 115 8.51 -11.30 -6.34
CA VAL A 115 8.84 -12.72 -6.11
C VAL A 115 8.76 -13.52 -7.41
N LYS A 116 7.75 -13.27 -8.26
CA LYS A 116 7.58 -13.93 -9.55
C LYS A 116 8.80 -13.72 -10.47
N GLU A 117 9.36 -12.53 -10.50
CA GLU A 117 10.56 -12.21 -11.28
C GLU A 117 11.82 -12.97 -10.81
N CYS A 118 11.80 -13.44 -9.56
CA CYS A 118 12.88 -14.22 -8.96
C CYS A 118 12.69 -15.74 -9.11
N VAL A 119 11.54 -16.22 -9.58
CA VAL A 119 11.27 -17.65 -9.79
C VAL A 119 12.22 -18.22 -10.84
N GLY A 120 12.76 -19.40 -10.58
CA GLY A 120 13.77 -20.06 -11.43
C GLY A 120 15.19 -19.51 -11.27
N LYS A 121 15.38 -18.40 -10.52
CA LYS A 121 16.70 -17.82 -10.22
C LYS A 121 17.08 -18.05 -8.75
N SER A 122 16.40 -17.34 -7.86
CA SER A 122 16.65 -17.38 -6.41
C SER A 122 15.45 -17.91 -5.60
N ARG A 123 14.32 -18.17 -6.24
CA ARG A 123 13.09 -18.67 -5.63
C ARG A 123 12.54 -19.87 -6.39
N ALA A 124 12.04 -20.86 -5.64
CA ALA A 124 11.34 -22.00 -6.20
C ALA A 124 9.91 -21.64 -6.56
N GLU A 125 9.35 -22.26 -7.61
CA GLU A 125 7.94 -22.08 -8.02
C GLU A 125 6.97 -22.39 -6.86
N GLY A 126 7.22 -23.43 -6.08
CA GLY A 126 6.40 -23.79 -4.92
C GLY A 126 6.32 -22.67 -3.86
N THR A 127 7.37 -21.87 -3.71
CA THR A 127 7.37 -20.70 -2.82
C THR A 127 6.39 -19.64 -3.35
N TYR A 128 6.44 -19.36 -4.65
CA TYR A 128 5.52 -18.41 -5.28
C TYR A 128 4.05 -18.84 -5.16
N GLN A 129 3.76 -20.11 -5.40
CA GLN A 129 2.41 -20.67 -5.28
C GLN A 129 1.88 -20.56 -3.84
N ASN A 130 2.71 -20.81 -2.83
CA ASN A 130 2.33 -20.62 -1.42
C ASN A 130 2.01 -19.16 -1.09
N LEU A 131 2.76 -18.20 -1.66
CA LEU A 131 2.50 -16.76 -1.46
C LEU A 131 1.24 -16.30 -2.20
N LEU A 132 0.95 -16.84 -3.37
CA LEU A 132 -0.33 -16.61 -4.07
C LEU A 132 -1.51 -17.06 -3.23
N TYR A 133 -1.40 -18.21 -2.57
CA TYR A 133 -2.43 -18.68 -1.66
C TYR A 133 -2.63 -17.73 -0.47
N SER A 134 -1.54 -17.21 0.09
CA SER A 134 -1.60 -16.22 1.17
C SER A 134 -2.25 -14.90 0.72
N ASP A 135 -1.94 -14.43 -0.49
CA ASP A 135 -2.58 -13.24 -1.08
C ASP A 135 -4.08 -13.44 -1.30
N LYS A 136 -4.47 -14.64 -1.76
CA LYS A 136 -5.88 -15.01 -1.93
C LYS A 136 -6.64 -14.91 -0.60
N LEU A 137 -6.13 -15.52 0.47
CA LEU A 137 -6.74 -15.46 1.80
C LEU A 137 -6.81 -14.05 2.36
N LEU A 138 -5.77 -13.23 2.11
CA LEU A 138 -5.77 -11.83 2.51
C LEU A 138 -6.84 -11.02 1.75
N THR A 139 -7.01 -11.29 0.46
CA THR A 139 -8.05 -10.68 -0.38
C THR A 139 -9.46 -11.09 0.10
N GLU A 140 -9.65 -12.35 0.47
CA GLU A 140 -10.92 -12.85 1.02
C GLU A 140 -11.26 -12.18 2.35
N PHE A 141 -10.26 -12.00 3.24
CA PHE A 141 -10.43 -11.28 4.49
C PHE A 141 -10.88 -9.82 4.28
N VAL A 142 -10.23 -9.09 3.37
CA VAL A 142 -10.62 -7.72 3.05
C VAL A 142 -12.04 -7.64 2.51
N LYS A 143 -12.44 -8.59 1.67
CA LYS A 143 -13.81 -8.70 1.14
C LYS A 143 -14.82 -9.04 2.23
N ASP A 144 -14.50 -9.92 3.17
CA ASP A 144 -15.36 -10.28 4.32
C ASP A 144 -15.64 -9.07 5.21
N LYS A 145 -14.71 -8.12 5.29
CA LYS A 145 -14.92 -6.81 5.96
C LYS A 145 -15.82 -5.84 5.16
N GLY A 146 -16.24 -6.17 3.96
CA GLY A 146 -17.08 -5.32 3.11
C GLY A 146 -16.38 -4.08 2.56
N ILE A 147 -15.04 -4.07 2.51
CA ILE A 147 -14.23 -2.95 2.02
C ILE A 147 -13.41 -3.36 0.78
N MET A 148 -12.99 -2.38 -0.01
CA MET A 148 -12.22 -2.66 -1.24
C MET A 148 -10.75 -2.97 -0.93
N ASP A 149 -10.13 -2.24 -0.01
CA ASP A 149 -8.75 -2.42 0.42
C ASP A 149 -8.52 -1.75 1.78
N ILE A 150 -7.38 -2.00 2.43
CA ILE A 150 -7.01 -1.45 3.74
C ILE A 150 -5.78 -0.55 3.57
N ALA A 151 -5.87 0.69 4.05
CA ALA A 151 -4.70 1.57 4.08
C ALA A 151 -3.64 1.00 5.04
N ILE A 152 -2.39 0.85 4.59
CA ILE A 152 -1.30 0.29 5.39
C ILE A 152 -1.11 1.04 6.71
N ALA A 153 -1.29 2.36 6.70
CA ALA A 153 -1.16 3.20 7.89
C ALA A 153 -2.23 2.95 8.97
N THR A 154 -3.31 2.24 8.65
CA THR A 154 -4.40 1.90 9.59
C THR A 154 -4.31 0.47 10.14
N ILE A 155 -3.29 -0.30 9.72
CA ILE A 155 -3.10 -1.67 10.20
C ILE A 155 -2.53 -1.63 11.62
N THR A 156 -3.31 -2.18 12.55
CA THR A 156 -2.98 -2.28 13.98
C THR A 156 -2.82 -3.75 14.39
N GLU A 157 -2.36 -3.98 15.61
CA GLU A 157 -2.31 -5.31 16.22
C GLU A 157 -3.71 -5.96 16.28
N ASP A 158 -4.75 -5.17 16.57
CA ASP A 158 -6.15 -5.66 16.58
C ASP A 158 -6.58 -6.21 15.22
N LEU A 159 -6.23 -5.52 14.12
CA LEU A 159 -6.53 -6.01 12.77
C LEU A 159 -5.80 -7.32 12.46
N ILE A 160 -4.58 -7.50 12.99
CA ILE A 160 -3.82 -8.74 12.83
C ILE A 160 -4.51 -9.89 13.57
N GLU A 161 -5.04 -9.65 14.77
CA GLU A 161 -5.81 -10.65 15.52
C GLU A 161 -7.15 -10.97 14.84
N GLU A 162 -7.84 -9.99 14.25
CA GLU A 162 -9.03 -10.24 13.42
C GLU A 162 -8.71 -11.12 12.21
N TYR A 163 -7.57 -10.87 11.54
CA TYR A 163 -7.12 -11.72 10.43
C TYR A 163 -6.80 -13.14 10.91
N ARG A 164 -6.12 -13.28 12.06
CA ARG A 164 -5.87 -14.58 12.69
C ARG A 164 -7.18 -15.34 12.97
N PHE A 165 -8.18 -14.65 13.52
CA PHE A 165 -9.48 -15.22 13.80
C PHE A 165 -10.20 -15.67 12.52
N PHE A 166 -10.15 -14.84 11.47
CA PHE A 166 -10.66 -15.19 10.14
C PHE A 166 -10.02 -16.49 9.62
N LEU A 167 -8.69 -16.62 9.69
CA LEU A 167 -7.98 -17.83 9.27
C LEU A 167 -8.38 -19.07 10.09
N LYS A 168 -8.60 -18.92 11.40
CA LYS A 168 -9.11 -20.01 12.27
C LYS A 168 -10.53 -20.42 11.89
N LYS A 169 -11.40 -19.49 11.56
CA LYS A 169 -12.77 -19.76 11.08
C LYS A 169 -12.77 -20.62 9.81
N HIS A 170 -11.77 -20.46 8.96
CA HIS A 170 -11.55 -21.30 7.78
C HIS A 170 -10.93 -22.68 8.09
N ARG A 171 -10.82 -23.06 9.38
CA ARG A 171 -10.30 -24.36 9.86
C ARG A 171 -8.89 -24.70 9.33
N LEU A 172 -8.06 -23.69 9.11
CA LEU A 172 -6.69 -23.89 8.66
C LEU A 172 -5.80 -24.43 9.79
N LYS A 173 -4.78 -25.20 9.42
CA LYS A 173 -3.77 -25.69 10.39
C LYS A 173 -2.95 -24.50 10.93
N THR A 174 -2.51 -24.62 12.19
CA THR A 174 -1.68 -23.58 12.85
C THR A 174 -0.46 -23.20 12.03
N SER A 175 0.22 -24.15 11.38
CA SER A 175 1.34 -23.87 10.50
C SER A 175 0.96 -22.99 9.29
N THR A 176 -0.22 -23.24 8.70
CA THR A 176 -0.75 -22.45 7.58
C THR A 176 -1.13 -21.05 8.05
N ILE A 177 -1.77 -20.93 9.23
CA ILE A 177 -2.09 -19.62 9.85
C ILE A 177 -0.80 -18.82 10.06
N ASN A 178 0.21 -19.42 10.67
CA ASN A 178 1.50 -18.77 10.88
C ASN A 178 2.16 -18.30 9.58
N ASN A 179 2.11 -19.11 8.51
CA ASN A 179 2.65 -18.71 7.21
C ASN A 179 1.92 -17.49 6.62
N ASN A 180 0.60 -17.42 6.79
CA ASN A 180 -0.20 -16.27 6.35
C ASN A 180 0.11 -15.01 7.19
N LEU A 181 0.29 -15.15 8.49
CA LEU A 181 0.73 -14.05 9.35
C LEU A 181 2.16 -13.60 9.01
N CYS A 182 3.07 -14.52 8.68
CA CYS A 182 4.40 -14.19 8.18
C CYS A 182 4.35 -13.40 6.87
N TRP A 183 3.43 -13.75 5.96
CA TRP A 183 3.22 -12.98 4.74
C TRP A 183 2.81 -11.55 5.05
N LEU A 184 1.80 -11.35 5.90
CA LEU A 184 1.34 -10.03 6.31
C LEU A 184 2.47 -9.25 7.02
N SER A 185 3.20 -9.89 7.93
CA SER A 185 4.37 -9.30 8.60
C SER A 185 5.44 -8.82 7.61
N ARG A 186 5.73 -9.61 6.57
CA ARG A 186 6.66 -9.23 5.50
C ARG A 186 6.21 -7.96 4.77
N LEU A 187 4.91 -7.82 4.49
CA LEU A 187 4.36 -6.60 3.89
C LEU A 187 4.53 -5.40 4.82
N MET A 188 4.34 -5.57 6.12
CA MET A 188 4.54 -4.51 7.11
C MET A 188 6.02 -4.11 7.24
N TYR A 189 6.97 -5.05 7.22
CA TYR A 189 8.40 -4.73 7.16
C TYR A 189 8.75 -3.92 5.92
N ARG A 190 8.17 -4.27 4.77
CA ARG A 190 8.35 -3.49 3.54
C ARG A 190 7.77 -2.08 3.68
N ALA A 191 6.60 -1.94 4.31
CA ALA A 191 5.98 -0.64 4.59
C ALA A 191 6.84 0.24 5.50
N VAL A 192 7.50 -0.33 6.51
CA VAL A 192 8.47 0.38 7.37
C VAL A 192 9.67 0.83 6.54
N SER A 193 10.26 -0.06 5.75
CA SER A 193 11.42 0.27 4.90
C SER A 193 11.11 1.37 3.88
N GLN A 194 9.87 1.45 3.42
CA GLN A 194 9.36 2.49 2.52
C GLN A 194 8.87 3.74 3.24
N ARG A 195 8.99 3.80 4.57
CA ARG A 195 8.55 4.92 5.43
C ARG A 195 7.06 5.23 5.36
N LEU A 196 6.23 4.25 5.00
CA LEU A 196 4.77 4.36 5.02
C LEU A 196 4.21 4.28 6.44
N ILE A 197 4.86 3.51 7.31
CA ILE A 197 4.58 3.39 8.74
C ILE A 197 5.89 3.53 9.54
N ARG A 198 5.79 3.92 10.80
CA ARG A 198 6.95 4.16 11.68
C ARG A 198 7.51 2.89 12.31
N CYS A 199 6.64 1.99 12.71
CA CYS A 199 6.97 0.72 13.37
C CYS A 199 6.14 -0.41 12.78
N ASN A 200 6.63 -1.64 12.94
CA ASN A 200 5.90 -2.81 12.47
C ASN A 200 4.86 -3.22 13.52
N PRO A 201 3.55 -3.30 13.19
CA PRO A 201 2.52 -3.73 14.14
C PRO A 201 2.68 -5.20 14.59
N PHE A 202 3.62 -5.95 14.00
CA PHE A 202 3.93 -7.32 14.41
C PHE A 202 4.97 -7.43 15.54
N GLU A 203 5.53 -6.33 16.05
CA GLU A 203 6.60 -6.39 17.07
C GLU A 203 6.22 -7.23 18.30
N ASN A 204 4.96 -7.13 18.75
CA ASN A 204 4.48 -7.85 19.92
C ASN A 204 3.62 -9.08 19.58
N VAL A 205 3.39 -9.37 18.30
CA VAL A 205 2.51 -10.47 17.87
C VAL A 205 3.21 -11.81 18.07
N LYS A 206 2.62 -12.68 18.90
CA LYS A 206 3.12 -14.03 19.14
C LYS A 206 2.52 -15.02 18.15
N TYR A 207 3.35 -15.90 17.60
CA TYR A 207 2.92 -17.00 16.75
C TYR A 207 2.55 -18.21 17.61
N GLU A 208 1.47 -18.90 17.24
CA GLU A 208 1.06 -20.13 17.93
C GLU A 208 2.00 -21.28 17.59
N LYS A 209 2.29 -22.12 18.58
CA LYS A 209 3.15 -23.28 18.39
C LYS A 209 2.44 -24.32 17.51
N ALA A 210 2.97 -24.58 16.32
CA ALA A 210 2.44 -25.59 15.43
C ALA A 210 2.86 -26.98 15.90
N GLU A 211 1.92 -27.95 15.82
CA GLU A 211 2.26 -29.37 16.06
C GLU A 211 3.26 -29.84 15.01
N GLN A 212 4.43 -30.22 15.45
CA GLN A 212 5.41 -30.89 14.60
C GLN A 212 5.17 -32.39 14.64
N LYS A 213 4.61 -32.94 13.57
CA LYS A 213 4.62 -34.40 13.37
C LYS A 213 5.95 -34.77 12.72
N THR A 214 6.90 -35.15 13.55
CA THR A 214 8.14 -35.75 13.06
C THR A 214 7.82 -37.10 12.44
N ARG A 215 7.96 -37.21 11.13
CA ARG A 215 7.92 -38.48 10.43
C ARG A 215 9.37 -38.96 10.22
N PHE A 216 9.77 -39.96 10.91
CA PHE A 216 11.05 -40.62 10.70
C PHE A 216 10.82 -42.10 10.40
N LEU A 217 11.64 -42.65 9.56
CA LEU A 217 11.66 -44.07 9.26
C LEU A 217 12.22 -44.82 10.47
N GLN A 218 11.52 -45.84 10.92
CA GLN A 218 12.05 -46.74 11.93
C GLN A 218 13.13 -47.62 11.32
N LYS A 219 14.01 -48.21 12.16
CA LYS A 219 15.07 -49.12 11.67
C LYS A 219 14.50 -50.27 10.82
N SER A 220 13.32 -50.78 11.19
CA SER A 220 12.59 -51.80 10.42
C SER A 220 12.20 -51.33 9.02
N ASP A 221 11.81 -50.04 8.88
CA ASP A 221 11.40 -49.48 7.60
C ASP A 221 12.60 -49.23 6.69
N VAL A 222 13.72 -48.81 7.28
CA VAL A 222 15.01 -48.70 6.54
C VAL A 222 15.47 -50.06 6.05
N ALA A 223 15.37 -51.11 6.89
CA ALA A 223 15.74 -52.46 6.47
C ALA A 223 14.86 -52.99 5.31
N LYS A 224 13.54 -52.68 5.35
CA LYS A 224 12.61 -53.00 4.25
C LYS A 224 12.97 -52.26 2.96
N LEU A 225 13.30 -50.97 3.06
CA LEU A 225 13.71 -50.16 1.91
C LEU A 225 15.02 -50.68 1.29
N MET A 226 15.97 -51.06 2.13
CA MET A 226 17.23 -51.66 1.64
C MET A 226 17.02 -53.02 1.00
N ALA A 227 16.02 -53.78 1.38
CA ALA A 227 15.68 -55.07 0.79
C ALA A 227 14.87 -54.95 -0.52
N LEU A 228 14.32 -53.77 -0.83
CA LEU A 228 13.62 -53.53 -2.09
C LEU A 228 14.65 -53.42 -3.23
N ARG A 229 14.62 -54.38 -4.19
CA ARG A 229 15.34 -54.23 -5.46
C ARG A 229 14.64 -53.12 -6.26
N VAL A 230 15.35 -52.02 -6.51
CA VAL A 230 14.93 -51.03 -7.49
C VAL A 230 14.92 -51.67 -8.85
N ILE A 231 13.76 -51.94 -9.40
CA ILE A 231 13.61 -52.35 -10.80
C ILE A 231 13.62 -51.05 -11.58
N ASP A 232 14.77 -50.69 -12.17
CA ASP A 232 14.83 -49.61 -13.13
C ASP A 232 13.88 -49.97 -14.28
N LYS A 233 12.85 -49.16 -14.47
CA LYS A 233 12.07 -49.19 -15.71
C LYS A 233 12.85 -48.38 -16.73
N GLU A 234 13.46 -49.10 -17.71
CA GLU A 234 13.89 -48.52 -18.98
C GLU A 234 12.75 -47.82 -19.70
#